data_d1d89a624f43732a004c56aa6b095671
#
_entry.id   d1d89a624f43732a004c56aa6b095671
#
_cell.length_a   1.000
_cell.length_b   1.000
_cell.length_c   1.000
_cell.angle_alpha   90.00
_cell.angle_beta   90.00
_cell.angle_gamma   90.00
#
_symmetry.space_group_name_H-M   'P 1'
#
loop_
_entity.id
_entity.type
_entity.pdbx_description
1 polymer ?
#
loop_
_entity_poly.entity_id
_entity_poly.type
_entity_poly.pdbx_seq_one_letter_code
_entity_poly.pdbx_strand_id
1 'polypeptide(L)'
;DWCMMLGLTLLFGMLAFARLGSTRAPQSGYRFEKGESGKQEVILYFDQSVTVRTLEVYLGVKEKRSFTLFVPNAAGDGWDQISEPVNVKSVFCWNSVPVNYRTYALAIISQDDIADVMEIVILDQDGKKVLPKNAERYPEAFDEQELFPEYRTYEYETMFDEVYHARTAYEITHGLSIYEITHPP
;
A
#
# COMPACT_ATOMS: atom_id res chain seq x y z
N ASP A 1 37.31 -13.21 -31.14
CA ASP A 1 35.84 -12.97 -31.20
C ASP A 1 35.12 -13.17 -29.87
N TRP A 2 35.73 -13.91 -28.92
CA TRP A 2 35.13 -14.06 -27.59
C TRP A 2 34.99 -12.70 -26.84
N CYS A 3 35.96 -11.81 -26.99
CA CYS A 3 35.89 -10.47 -26.39
C CYS A 3 34.75 -9.64 -26.96
N MET A 4 34.48 -9.78 -28.25
CA MET A 4 33.36 -9.08 -28.90
C MET A 4 32.00 -9.64 -28.41
N MET A 5 31.90 -10.96 -28.33
CA MET A 5 30.68 -11.62 -27.80
C MET A 5 30.44 -11.20 -26.34
N LEU A 6 31.48 -11.21 -25.51
CA LEU A 6 31.36 -10.76 -24.11
C LEU A 6 30.95 -9.30 -24.03
N GLY A 7 31.56 -8.44 -24.84
CA GLY A 7 31.21 -7.01 -24.89
C GLY A 7 29.77 -6.78 -25.32
N LEU A 8 29.27 -7.47 -26.35
CA LEU A 8 27.89 -7.40 -26.78
C LEU A 8 26.93 -7.93 -25.74
N THR A 9 27.27 -9.04 -25.07
CA THR A 9 26.42 -9.61 -23.98
C THR A 9 26.32 -8.66 -22.81
N LEU A 10 27.44 -8.02 -22.39
CA LEU A 10 27.43 -7.04 -21.32
C LEU A 10 26.63 -5.79 -21.71
N LEU A 11 26.82 -5.28 -22.93
CA LEU A 11 26.07 -4.14 -23.44
C LEU A 11 24.57 -4.44 -23.49
N PHE A 12 24.19 -5.60 -24.04
CA PHE A 12 22.80 -6.04 -24.07
C PHE A 12 22.23 -6.22 -22.67
N GLY A 13 22.99 -6.85 -21.77
CA GLY A 13 22.61 -6.98 -20.36
C GLY A 13 22.36 -5.63 -19.70
N MET A 14 23.28 -4.67 -19.86
CA MET A 14 23.07 -3.32 -19.33
C MET A 14 21.81 -2.65 -19.88
N LEU A 15 21.56 -2.77 -21.19
CA LEU A 15 20.37 -2.21 -21.81
C LEU A 15 19.09 -2.93 -21.37
N ALA A 16 19.13 -4.26 -21.28
CA ALA A 16 17.99 -5.07 -20.87
C ALA A 16 17.61 -4.85 -19.40
N PHE A 17 18.59 -4.63 -18.54
CA PHE A 17 18.37 -4.37 -17.11
C PHE A 17 18.21 -2.88 -16.76
N ALA A 18 18.40 -1.98 -17.73
CA ALA A 18 18.15 -0.57 -17.53
C ALA A 18 16.64 -0.31 -17.43
N ARG A 19 16.21 0.29 -16.32
CA ARG A 19 14.81 0.68 -16.10
C ARG A 19 13.80 -0.48 -16.15
N LEU A 20 14.17 -1.63 -15.61
CA LEU A 20 13.23 -2.76 -15.42
C LEU A 20 12.14 -2.52 -14.36
N GLY A 21 12.06 -1.30 -13.85
CA GLY A 21 11.17 -0.95 -12.76
C GLY A 21 11.93 -0.66 -11.47
N SER A 22 11.20 -0.31 -10.43
CA SER A 22 11.77 -0.07 -9.10
C SER A 22 11.92 -1.40 -8.36
N THR A 23 13.11 -1.62 -7.78
CA THR A 23 13.32 -2.70 -6.80
C THR A 23 12.88 -2.29 -5.40
N ARG A 24 12.41 -1.05 -5.23
CA ARG A 24 12.03 -0.46 -3.96
C ARG A 24 10.51 -0.50 -3.85
N ALA A 25 10.02 -1.51 -3.16
CA ALA A 25 8.60 -1.68 -2.83
C ALA A 25 8.47 -1.97 -1.33
N PRO A 26 7.38 -1.57 -0.68
CA PRO A 26 7.10 -1.96 0.70
C PRO A 26 7.28 -3.45 0.92
N GLN A 27 7.97 -3.83 2.01
CA GLN A 27 8.32 -5.21 2.34
C GLN A 27 7.71 -5.65 3.67
N SER A 28 7.45 -4.72 4.57
CA SER A 28 6.72 -4.96 5.81
C SER A 28 5.22 -5.06 5.54
N GLY A 29 4.46 -5.58 6.48
CA GLY A 29 3.02 -5.70 6.33
C GLY A 29 2.31 -5.72 7.67
N TYR A 30 1.33 -4.82 7.82
CA TYR A 30 0.53 -4.69 9.02
C TYR A 30 -0.80 -5.43 8.86
N ARG A 31 -1.11 -6.30 9.83
CA ARG A 31 -2.42 -6.94 9.97
C ARG A 31 -3.27 -6.14 10.94
N PHE A 32 -4.44 -5.71 10.48
CA PHE A 32 -5.40 -4.98 11.30
C PHE A 32 -5.82 -5.81 12.51
N GLU A 33 -5.90 -5.17 13.65
CA GLU A 33 -6.40 -5.76 14.89
C GLU A 33 -7.92 -5.56 15.02
N LYS A 34 -8.57 -6.43 15.78
CA LYS A 34 -9.97 -6.25 16.12
C LYS A 34 -10.11 -5.13 17.14
N GLY A 35 -10.84 -4.10 16.78
CA GLY A 35 -11.18 -3.01 17.67
C GLY A 35 -12.37 -3.33 18.59
N GLU A 36 -12.84 -2.32 19.31
CA GLU A 36 -13.97 -2.43 20.22
C GLU A 36 -15.27 -2.82 19.50
N SER A 37 -15.40 -2.45 18.24
CA SER A 37 -16.52 -2.84 17.37
C SER A 37 -16.55 -4.33 17.01
N GLY A 38 -15.48 -5.08 17.31
CA GLY A 38 -15.26 -6.46 16.89
C GLY A 38 -14.84 -6.59 15.42
N LYS A 39 -14.73 -5.48 14.68
CA LYS A 39 -14.23 -5.40 13.31
C LYS A 39 -12.75 -5.09 13.32
N GLN A 40 -12.08 -5.43 12.24
CA GLN A 40 -10.68 -5.08 12.04
C GLN A 40 -10.56 -3.61 11.67
N GLU A 41 -9.79 -2.85 12.45
CA GLU A 41 -9.71 -1.40 12.31
C GLU A 41 -8.32 -0.84 12.58
N VAL A 42 -8.05 0.30 11.94
CA VAL A 42 -6.92 1.19 12.21
C VAL A 42 -7.48 2.57 12.48
N ILE A 43 -7.20 3.13 13.64
CA ILE A 43 -7.64 4.48 14.01
C ILE A 43 -6.42 5.39 14.07
N LEU A 44 -6.44 6.41 13.23
CA LEU A 44 -5.36 7.37 13.04
C LEU A 44 -5.74 8.71 13.67
N TYR A 45 -4.84 9.29 14.44
CA TYR A 45 -5.01 10.60 15.04
C TYR A 45 -4.00 11.59 14.48
N PHE A 46 -4.40 12.83 14.29
CA PHE A 46 -3.53 13.91 13.84
C PHE A 46 -3.32 14.94 14.95
N ASP A 47 -2.16 15.61 14.97
CA ASP A 47 -1.86 16.64 15.97
C ASP A 47 -2.82 17.83 15.90
N GLN A 48 -3.31 18.10 14.70
CA GLN A 48 -4.30 19.14 14.41
C GLN A 48 -5.24 18.66 13.31
N SER A 49 -6.35 19.38 13.14
CA SER A 49 -7.28 19.10 12.05
C SER A 49 -6.60 19.30 10.70
N VAL A 50 -6.55 18.25 9.89
CA VAL A 50 -5.95 18.23 8.56
C VAL A 50 -7.02 17.90 7.52
N THR A 51 -6.92 18.49 6.32
CA THR A 51 -7.72 18.09 5.19
C THR A 51 -7.02 16.91 4.51
N VAL A 52 -7.48 15.69 4.79
CA VAL A 52 -7.01 14.50 4.10
C VAL A 52 -7.60 14.49 2.69
N ARG A 53 -6.75 14.56 1.68
CA ARG A 53 -7.15 14.49 0.27
C ARG A 53 -7.29 13.05 -0.18
N THR A 54 -6.25 12.25 0.01
CA THR A 54 -6.21 10.84 -0.39
C THR A 54 -5.54 9.99 0.67
N LEU A 55 -6.01 8.75 0.74
CA LEU A 55 -5.35 7.65 1.42
C LEU A 55 -4.74 6.78 0.33
N GLU A 56 -3.43 6.63 0.32
CA GLU A 56 -2.70 5.75 -0.59
C GLU A 56 -2.39 4.45 0.14
N VAL A 57 -2.80 3.32 -0.44
CA VAL A 57 -2.67 2.01 0.19
C VAL A 57 -1.86 1.10 -0.72
N TYR A 58 -0.78 0.54 -0.21
CA TYR A 58 -0.03 -0.49 -0.89
C TYR A 58 -0.48 -1.87 -0.42
N LEU A 59 -0.94 -2.70 -1.34
CA LEU A 59 -1.33 -4.09 -1.06
C LEU A 59 -0.21 -5.06 -1.46
N GLY A 60 -0.04 -6.09 -0.64
CA GLY A 60 0.87 -7.19 -0.91
C GLY A 60 0.17 -8.38 -1.58
N VAL A 61 0.34 -9.55 -0.98
CA VAL A 61 -0.06 -10.85 -1.55
C VAL A 61 -1.58 -11.03 -1.75
N LYS A 62 -2.39 -10.35 -0.96
CA LYS A 62 -3.86 -10.47 -1.04
C LYS A 62 -4.44 -9.53 -2.08
N GLU A 63 -5.25 -10.07 -2.97
CA GLU A 63 -5.74 -9.38 -4.17
C GLU A 63 -6.81 -8.33 -3.94
N LYS A 64 -7.50 -8.36 -2.81
CA LYS A 64 -8.63 -7.47 -2.58
C LYS A 64 -8.79 -7.19 -1.11
N ARG A 65 -8.98 -5.90 -0.82
CA ARG A 65 -9.37 -5.42 0.51
C ARG A 65 -10.54 -4.47 0.37
N SER A 66 -11.45 -4.53 1.33
CA SER A 66 -12.58 -3.63 1.40
C SER A 66 -12.51 -2.83 2.69
N PHE A 67 -12.45 -1.51 2.56
CA PHE A 67 -12.37 -0.58 3.68
C PHE A 67 -13.53 0.41 3.65
N THR A 68 -14.03 0.75 4.83
CA THR A 68 -14.95 1.86 5.04
C THR A 68 -14.28 2.90 5.91
N LEU A 69 -14.40 4.17 5.55
CA LEU A 69 -13.76 5.27 6.24
C LEU A 69 -14.76 5.99 7.16
N PHE A 70 -14.28 6.32 8.35
CA PHE A 70 -15.05 7.02 9.36
C PHE A 70 -14.26 8.18 9.94
N VAL A 71 -14.96 9.21 10.36
CA VAL A 71 -14.40 10.36 11.08
C VAL A 71 -15.20 10.60 12.37
N PRO A 72 -14.62 11.26 13.39
CA PRO A 72 -15.38 11.65 14.56
C PRO A 72 -16.60 12.51 14.19
N ASN A 73 -17.73 12.22 14.78
CA ASN A 73 -18.94 13.03 14.59
C ASN A 73 -18.82 14.42 15.24
N ALA A 74 -19.73 15.33 14.91
CA ALA A 74 -19.72 16.70 15.43
C ALA A 74 -19.94 16.78 16.95
N ALA A 75 -20.61 15.78 17.55
CA ALA A 75 -20.84 15.72 18.98
C ALA A 75 -19.62 15.20 19.76
N GLY A 76 -18.67 14.54 19.08
CA GLY A 76 -17.46 13.98 19.70
C GLY A 76 -17.68 12.69 20.49
N ASP A 77 -18.85 12.07 20.36
CA ASP A 77 -19.26 10.86 21.08
C ASP A 77 -19.37 9.61 20.18
N GLY A 78 -19.03 9.74 18.89
CA GLY A 78 -19.13 8.66 17.93
C GLY A 78 -18.38 8.93 16.62
N TRP A 79 -18.64 8.09 15.64
CA TRP A 79 -18.01 8.11 14.33
C TRP A 79 -19.03 8.16 13.22
N ASP A 80 -18.85 9.09 12.29
CA ASP A 80 -19.65 9.21 11.08
C ASP A 80 -18.94 8.52 9.92
N GLN A 81 -19.66 7.71 9.18
CA GLN A 81 -19.17 7.10 7.95
C GLN A 81 -19.09 8.16 6.85
N ILE A 82 -17.93 8.27 6.21
CA ILE A 82 -17.67 9.24 5.13
C ILE A 82 -17.47 8.62 3.76
N SER A 83 -17.42 7.29 3.69
CA SER A 83 -17.30 6.59 2.40
C SER A 83 -18.23 5.38 2.35
N GLU A 84 -18.67 5.03 1.14
CA GLU A 84 -19.10 3.67 0.86
C GLU A 84 -17.88 2.73 0.97
N PRO A 85 -18.09 1.39 1.08
CA PRO A 85 -16.97 0.46 1.10
C PRO A 85 -16.07 0.62 -0.14
N VAL A 86 -14.84 1.03 0.08
CA VAL A 86 -13.84 1.20 -0.98
C VAL A 86 -13.13 -0.12 -1.20
N ASN A 87 -13.20 -0.63 -2.43
CA ASN A 87 -12.51 -1.85 -2.81
C ASN A 87 -11.14 -1.53 -3.40
N VAL A 88 -10.09 -1.89 -2.67
CA VAL A 88 -8.71 -1.83 -3.12
C VAL A 88 -8.35 -3.18 -3.74
N LYS A 89 -7.94 -3.19 -5.00
CA LYS A 89 -7.83 -4.42 -5.79
C LYS A 89 -6.43 -4.70 -6.33
N SER A 90 -5.66 -3.65 -6.58
CA SER A 90 -4.37 -3.81 -7.23
C SER A 90 -3.31 -4.17 -6.20
N VAL A 91 -2.66 -5.29 -6.41
CA VAL A 91 -1.58 -5.82 -5.56
C VAL A 91 -0.22 -5.39 -6.10
N PHE A 92 0.76 -5.27 -5.24
CA PHE A 92 2.10 -4.76 -5.54
C PHE A 92 2.09 -3.43 -6.30
N CYS A 93 1.14 -2.58 -5.96
CA CYS A 93 1.09 -1.20 -6.42
C CYS A 93 0.33 -0.32 -5.42
N TRP A 94 0.47 0.99 -5.57
CA TRP A 94 -0.25 1.98 -4.79
C TRP A 94 -1.68 2.14 -5.30
N ASN A 95 -2.63 2.12 -4.39
CA ASN A 95 -4.04 2.33 -4.68
C ASN A 95 -4.50 3.62 -4.00
N SER A 96 -5.01 4.58 -4.79
CA SER A 96 -5.50 5.85 -4.28
C SER A 96 -6.97 5.76 -3.87
N VAL A 97 -7.25 6.10 -2.63
CA VAL A 97 -8.60 6.20 -2.07
C VAL A 97 -8.92 7.66 -1.79
N PRO A 98 -9.80 8.31 -2.55
CA PRO A 98 -10.21 9.69 -2.29
C PRO A 98 -10.91 9.81 -0.93
N VAL A 99 -10.48 10.77 -0.11
CA VAL A 99 -11.10 11.07 1.20
C VAL A 99 -11.76 12.45 1.16
N ASN A 100 -11.00 13.50 0.83
CA ASN A 100 -11.46 14.88 0.71
C ASN A 100 -12.23 15.38 1.94
N TYR A 101 -11.72 15.06 3.14
CA TYR A 101 -12.39 15.40 4.38
C TYR A 101 -11.42 16.06 5.38
N ARG A 102 -11.90 17.08 6.09
CA ARG A 102 -11.14 17.74 7.15
C ARG A 102 -11.46 17.13 8.49
N THR A 103 -10.46 16.51 9.12
CA THR A 103 -10.64 15.80 10.38
C THR A 103 -9.36 15.84 11.24
N TYR A 104 -9.51 15.55 12.53
CA TYR A 104 -8.40 15.29 13.46
C TYR A 104 -8.18 13.81 13.73
N ALA A 105 -9.08 12.96 13.23
CA ALA A 105 -8.90 11.50 13.28
C ALA A 105 -9.61 10.82 12.10
N LEU A 106 -9.07 9.68 11.67
CA LEU A 106 -9.59 8.86 10.58
C LEU A 106 -9.58 7.40 11.02
N ALA A 107 -10.72 6.73 10.97
CA ALA A 107 -10.79 5.29 11.18
C ALA A 107 -10.97 4.58 9.83
N ILE A 108 -10.16 3.54 9.63
CA ILE A 108 -10.19 2.64 8.47
C ILE A 108 -10.69 1.31 9.00
N ILE A 109 -11.92 0.94 8.64
CA ILE A 109 -12.54 -0.29 9.12
C ILE A 109 -12.65 -1.27 7.96
N SER A 110 -12.10 -2.47 8.13
CA SER A 110 -12.21 -3.53 7.14
C SER A 110 -13.54 -4.26 7.24
N GLN A 111 -14.06 -4.64 6.08
CA GLN A 111 -15.20 -5.55 5.96
C GLN A 111 -14.74 -7.01 5.80
N ASP A 112 -13.45 -7.24 5.65
CA ASP A 112 -12.87 -8.56 5.45
C ASP A 112 -12.58 -9.23 6.80
N ASP A 113 -12.63 -10.57 6.86
CA ASP A 113 -12.29 -11.34 8.06
C ASP A 113 -10.81 -11.19 8.45
N ILE A 114 -9.97 -10.95 7.45
CA ILE A 114 -8.55 -10.67 7.60
C ILE A 114 -8.24 -9.44 6.75
N ALA A 115 -7.78 -8.39 7.37
CA ALA A 115 -7.29 -7.19 6.71
C ALA A 115 -5.80 -7.02 6.97
N ASP A 116 -5.05 -6.86 5.91
CA ASP A 116 -3.63 -6.54 5.92
C ASP A 116 -3.31 -5.54 4.83
N VAL A 117 -2.36 -4.69 5.09
CA VAL A 117 -1.79 -3.72 4.14
C VAL A 117 -0.28 -3.74 4.32
N MET A 118 0.47 -3.40 3.28
CA MET A 118 1.91 -3.27 3.42
C MET A 118 2.29 -1.85 3.84
N GLU A 119 1.66 -0.83 3.25
CA GLU A 119 1.98 0.54 3.60
C GLU A 119 0.77 1.43 3.39
N ILE A 120 0.65 2.47 4.23
CA ILE A 120 -0.39 3.51 4.14
C ILE A 120 0.28 4.87 4.10
N VAL A 121 -0.01 5.66 3.07
CA VAL A 121 0.42 7.05 2.98
C VAL A 121 -0.80 7.95 2.94
N ILE A 122 -0.80 8.98 3.77
CA ILE A 122 -1.87 9.99 3.84
C ILE A 122 -1.36 11.26 3.17
N LEU A 123 -2.12 11.74 2.20
CA LEU A 123 -1.81 13.02 1.53
C LEU A 123 -2.82 14.09 1.93
N ASP A 124 -2.31 15.25 2.28
CA ASP A 124 -3.14 16.43 2.54
C ASP A 124 -3.63 17.09 1.24
N GLN A 125 -4.34 18.21 1.37
CA GLN A 125 -4.86 18.98 0.23
C GLN A 125 -3.77 19.46 -0.73
N ASP A 126 -2.54 19.68 -0.24
CA ASP A 126 -1.40 20.16 -1.01
C ASP A 126 -0.56 18.98 -1.58
N GLY A 127 -0.99 17.74 -1.34
CA GLY A 127 -0.29 16.52 -1.75
C GLY A 127 0.92 16.19 -0.87
N LYS A 128 1.06 16.80 0.29
CA LYS A 128 2.13 16.51 1.23
C LYS A 128 1.74 15.31 2.11
N LYS A 129 2.74 14.51 2.44
CA LYS A 129 2.57 13.37 3.35
C LYS A 129 2.29 13.87 4.77
N VAL A 130 1.29 13.28 5.39
CA VAL A 130 0.91 13.54 6.79
C VAL A 130 1.05 12.23 7.56
N LEU A 131 1.96 12.23 8.53
CA LEU A 131 2.12 11.08 9.42
C LEU A 131 1.14 11.21 10.60
N PRO A 132 0.36 10.17 10.92
CA PRO A 132 -0.48 10.16 12.10
C PRO A 132 0.37 10.26 13.38
N LYS A 133 -0.14 10.96 14.39
CA LYS A 133 0.52 11.08 15.70
C LYS A 133 0.79 9.73 16.36
N ASN A 134 -0.07 8.77 16.10
CA ASN A 134 0.01 7.41 16.65
C ASN A 134 0.49 6.38 15.61
N ALA A 135 1.25 6.79 14.60
CA ALA A 135 1.81 5.89 13.58
C ALA A 135 2.63 4.75 14.20
N GLU A 136 3.35 5.03 15.29
CA GLU A 136 4.13 4.04 16.05
C GLU A 136 3.32 2.86 16.61
N ARG A 137 1.99 3.01 16.71
CA ARG A 137 1.08 1.91 17.07
C ARG A 137 0.89 0.91 15.94
N TYR A 138 1.19 1.31 14.72
CA TYR A 138 1.02 0.54 13.48
C TYR A 138 2.31 0.56 12.66
N PRO A 139 3.45 0.13 13.23
CA PRO A 139 4.76 0.40 12.65
C PRO A 139 4.85 -0.11 11.21
N GLU A 140 4.45 -1.36 10.93
CA GLU A 140 4.58 -1.96 9.61
C GLU A 140 3.59 -1.38 8.56
N ALA A 141 2.72 -0.44 8.95
CA ALA A 141 1.84 0.27 8.02
C ALA A 141 2.34 1.68 7.69
N PHE A 142 3.40 2.16 8.38
CA PHE A 142 3.88 3.53 8.26
C PHE A 142 5.41 3.65 8.28
N ASP A 143 6.16 2.56 8.12
CA ASP A 143 7.63 2.54 8.26
C ASP A 143 8.38 2.74 6.94
N GLU A 144 7.70 2.63 5.81
CA GLU A 144 8.32 2.72 4.49
C GLU A 144 7.77 3.89 3.64
N GLN A 145 7.41 5.00 4.29
CA GLN A 145 6.82 6.19 3.68
C GLN A 145 7.63 6.78 2.52
N GLU A 146 8.96 6.63 2.55
CA GLU A 146 9.84 7.13 1.48
C GLU A 146 9.71 6.33 0.18
N LEU A 147 9.09 5.14 0.22
CA LEU A 147 8.86 4.32 -0.96
C LEU A 147 7.64 4.80 -1.78
N PHE A 148 6.79 5.66 -1.20
CA PHE A 148 5.73 6.30 -1.98
C PHE A 148 6.34 7.30 -2.97
N PRO A 149 6.17 7.09 -4.29
CA PRO A 149 6.81 7.92 -5.31
C PRO A 149 6.19 9.33 -5.37
N GLU A 150 7.02 10.33 -5.62
CA GLU A 150 6.56 11.71 -5.85
C GLU A 150 5.68 11.78 -7.12
N TYR A 151 6.06 11.02 -8.14
CA TYR A 151 5.31 10.87 -9.38
C TYR A 151 5.08 9.39 -9.68
N ARG A 152 3.83 8.99 -9.84
CA ARG A 152 3.47 7.62 -10.20
C ARG A 152 3.82 7.37 -11.67
N THR A 153 4.60 6.33 -11.91
CA THR A 153 4.97 5.84 -13.23
C THR A 153 4.83 4.32 -13.25
N TYR A 154 4.90 3.72 -14.43
CA TYR A 154 4.88 2.26 -14.58
C TYR A 154 6.00 1.53 -13.79
N GLU A 155 7.07 2.24 -13.42
CA GLU A 155 8.17 1.66 -12.64
C GLU A 155 7.78 1.32 -11.18
N TYR A 156 6.64 1.83 -10.70
CA TYR A 156 6.13 1.62 -9.33
C TYR A 156 4.84 0.80 -9.29
N GLU A 157 4.48 0.19 -10.41
CA GLU A 157 3.25 -0.58 -10.56
C GLU A 157 3.54 -1.90 -11.28
N THR A 158 2.78 -2.94 -10.96
CA THR A 158 2.81 -4.19 -11.72
C THR A 158 1.82 -4.11 -12.88
N MET A 159 2.24 -4.52 -14.05
CA MET A 159 1.40 -4.58 -15.23
C MET A 159 1.12 -6.03 -15.65
N PHE A 160 -0.15 -6.32 -15.93
CA PHE A 160 -0.60 -7.60 -16.47
C PHE A 160 -0.01 -8.79 -15.69
N ASP A 161 0.74 -9.68 -16.35
CA ASP A 161 1.28 -10.90 -15.74
C ASP A 161 2.40 -10.64 -14.71
N GLU A 162 2.96 -9.44 -14.67
CA GLU A 162 3.98 -9.06 -13.68
C GLU A 162 3.48 -9.23 -12.23
N VAL A 163 2.18 -9.06 -12.01
CA VAL A 163 1.57 -9.24 -10.67
C VAL A 163 1.76 -10.66 -10.14
N TYR A 164 1.68 -11.67 -11.01
CA TYR A 164 1.88 -13.07 -10.63
C TYR A 164 3.34 -13.36 -10.27
N HIS A 165 4.25 -12.83 -11.08
CA HIS A 165 5.69 -12.97 -10.83
C HIS A 165 6.12 -12.22 -9.56
N ALA A 166 5.64 -11.00 -9.36
CA ALA A 166 5.91 -10.21 -8.15
C ALA A 166 5.40 -10.93 -6.90
N ARG A 167 4.17 -11.49 -6.95
CA ARG A 167 3.60 -12.27 -5.87
C ARG A 167 4.44 -13.50 -5.55
N THR A 168 4.73 -14.32 -6.55
CA THR A 168 5.48 -15.57 -6.36
C THR A 168 6.88 -15.28 -5.82
N ALA A 169 7.55 -14.25 -6.34
CA ALA A 169 8.86 -13.83 -5.84
C ALA A 169 8.78 -13.38 -4.38
N TYR A 170 7.77 -12.59 -4.01
CA TYR A 170 7.55 -12.17 -2.63
C TYR A 170 7.30 -13.37 -1.71
N GLU A 171 6.40 -14.28 -2.09
CA GLU A 171 6.08 -15.48 -1.32
C GLU A 171 7.32 -16.35 -1.08
N ILE A 172 8.13 -16.58 -2.10
CA ILE A 172 9.37 -17.36 -1.99
C ILE A 172 10.37 -16.68 -1.04
N THR A 173 10.61 -15.39 -1.21
CA THR A 173 11.60 -14.65 -0.41
C THR A 173 11.21 -14.52 1.06
N HIS A 174 9.90 -14.56 1.36
CA HIS A 174 9.38 -14.50 2.73
C HIS A 174 8.99 -15.88 3.30
N GLY A 175 9.30 -16.97 2.61
CA GLY A 175 9.00 -18.34 3.06
C GLY A 175 7.50 -18.63 3.19
N LEU A 176 6.68 -17.95 2.41
CA LEU A 176 5.23 -18.15 2.35
C LEU A 176 4.86 -19.29 1.40
N SER A 177 3.67 -19.87 1.60
CA SER A 177 3.14 -20.84 0.64
C SER A 177 2.78 -20.14 -0.67
N ILE A 178 3.23 -20.71 -1.80
CA ILE A 178 2.94 -20.18 -3.13
C ILE A 178 1.43 -20.32 -3.40
N TYR A 179 0.78 -19.20 -3.68
CA TYR A 179 -0.66 -19.12 -3.95
C TYR A 179 -1.01 -19.59 -5.38
N GLU A 180 -0.23 -19.16 -6.35
CA GLU A 180 -0.48 -19.41 -7.77
C GLU A 180 0.69 -20.19 -8.40
N ILE A 181 0.42 -21.37 -8.88
CA ILE A 181 1.44 -22.27 -9.47
C ILE A 181 1.39 -22.34 -10.99
N THR A 182 0.39 -21.70 -11.61
CA THR A 182 0.21 -21.73 -13.07
C THR A 182 1.11 -20.74 -13.81
N HIS A 183 1.62 -19.75 -13.08
CA HIS A 183 2.59 -18.76 -13.59
C HIS A 183 3.88 -18.88 -12.78
N PRO A 184 4.76 -19.85 -13.09
CA PRO A 184 6.04 -19.97 -12.41
C PRO A 184 6.91 -18.73 -12.69
N PRO A 185 7.80 -18.38 -11.74
CA PRO A 185 8.71 -17.26 -11.89
C PRO A 185 9.71 -17.45 -13.03
#